data_40c7a2796a39460a0138d58ba108dea0
#
_entry.id   40c7a2796a39460a0138d58ba108dea0
#
_cell.length_a   1.000
_cell.length_b   1.000
_cell.length_c   1.000
_cell.angle_alpha   90.00
_cell.angle_beta   90.00
_cell.angle_gamma   90.00
#
_symmetry.space_group_name_H-M   'P 1'
#
loop_
_entity.id
_entity.type
_entity.pdbx_description
1 polymer ?
#
loop_
_entity_poly.entity_id
_entity_poly.type
_entity_poly.pdbx_seq_one_letter_code
_entity_poly.pdbx_strand_id
1 'polypeptide(L)'
;MPDCAGLDCLDDLIRRAKHRAAGKAGHDHVCPSACSHHSRVIRNLLSELAENNLRLGGKLTHMGQRTTRAKIMSYLSAEAQRLGTYEFDIPFSRQQFADYLGIERSGLSLELGKMKRDGVLDYHKNHFILHI
;
A
#
# COMPACT_ATOMS: atom_id res chain seq x y z
N MET A 1 -27.88 -3.06 -29.68
CA MET A 1 -26.86 -2.65 -28.71
C MET A 1 -25.52 -2.99 -29.30
N PRO A 2 -24.65 -2.04 -29.59
CA PRO A 2 -23.31 -2.39 -29.97
C PRO A 2 -22.62 -3.01 -28.76
N ASP A 3 -22.33 -4.29 -28.86
CA ASP A 3 -21.47 -4.99 -27.93
C ASP A 3 -20.10 -4.32 -27.97
N CYS A 4 -19.71 -3.68 -26.89
CA CYS A 4 -18.31 -3.34 -26.69
C CYS A 4 -17.55 -4.66 -26.58
N ALA A 5 -17.01 -5.16 -27.68
CA ALA A 5 -16.09 -6.29 -27.66
C ALA A 5 -14.95 -5.95 -26.71
N GLY A 6 -14.82 -6.73 -25.64
CA GLY A 6 -14.16 -6.34 -24.38
C GLY A 6 -12.69 -5.88 -24.46
N LEU A 7 -11.99 -6.07 -25.58
CA LEU A 7 -10.61 -5.63 -25.77
C LEU A 7 -10.52 -4.17 -26.29
N ASP A 8 -11.45 -3.75 -27.14
CA ASP A 8 -11.42 -2.41 -27.72
C ASP A 8 -11.76 -1.32 -26.70
N CYS A 9 -12.61 -1.65 -25.71
CA CYS A 9 -13.01 -0.72 -24.67
C CYS A 9 -11.88 -0.47 -23.64
N LEU A 10 -11.03 -1.48 -23.41
CA LEU A 10 -9.88 -1.38 -22.50
C LEU A 10 -8.74 -0.56 -23.13
N ASP A 11 -8.45 -0.79 -24.40
CA ASP A 11 -7.42 -0.04 -25.13
C ASP A 11 -7.79 1.44 -25.28
N ASP A 12 -9.07 1.73 -25.49
CA ASP A 12 -9.56 3.12 -25.57
C ASP A 12 -9.48 3.84 -24.20
N LEU A 13 -9.75 3.12 -23.09
CA LEU A 13 -9.58 3.65 -21.74
C LEU A 13 -8.11 3.94 -21.39
N ILE A 14 -7.21 3.02 -21.72
CA ILE A 14 -5.77 3.18 -21.50
C ILE A 14 -5.23 4.33 -22.35
N ARG A 15 -5.67 4.43 -23.59
CA ARG A 15 -5.31 5.52 -24.50
C ARG A 15 -5.78 6.87 -23.99
N ARG A 16 -7.01 6.95 -23.43
CA ARG A 16 -7.58 8.17 -22.82
C ARG A 16 -6.87 8.56 -21.53
N ALA A 17 -6.51 7.61 -20.70
CA ALA A 17 -5.72 7.88 -19.49
C ALA A 17 -4.36 8.49 -19.83
N LYS A 18 -3.69 7.99 -20.88
CA LYS A 18 -2.43 8.56 -21.38
C LYS A 18 -2.62 9.97 -21.98
N HIS A 19 -3.72 10.23 -22.68
CA HIS A 19 -4.00 11.56 -23.25
C HIS A 19 -4.39 12.60 -22.19
N ARG A 20 -5.04 12.21 -21.09
CA ARG A 20 -5.32 13.11 -19.96
C ARG A 20 -4.04 13.56 -19.26
N ALA A 21 -3.06 12.65 -19.10
CA ALA A 21 -1.76 12.99 -18.57
C ALA A 21 -0.98 13.98 -19.46
N ALA A 22 -1.29 14.05 -20.76
CA ALA A 22 -0.67 14.94 -21.73
C ALA A 22 -1.37 16.30 -21.90
N GLY A 23 -2.41 16.59 -21.12
CA GLY A 23 -3.07 17.93 -21.08
C GLY A 23 -3.81 18.37 -22.34
N LYS A 24 -4.13 17.45 -23.25
CA LYS A 24 -4.94 17.78 -24.44
C LYS A 24 -6.41 17.48 -24.20
N ALA A 25 -7.24 18.52 -24.14
CA ALA A 25 -8.69 18.43 -24.18
C ALA A 25 -9.12 17.87 -25.56
N GLY A 26 -9.39 16.57 -25.61
CA GLY A 26 -10.02 15.92 -26.74
C GLY A 26 -11.50 15.72 -26.48
N HIS A 27 -12.35 15.89 -27.48
CA HIS A 27 -13.79 15.66 -27.40
C HIS A 27 -14.11 14.31 -26.74
N ASP A 28 -14.84 14.36 -25.63
CA ASP A 28 -15.31 13.21 -24.88
C ASP A 28 -16.40 12.48 -25.70
N HIS A 29 -16.01 11.50 -26.46
CA HIS A 29 -16.94 10.43 -26.82
C HIS A 29 -17.17 9.57 -25.59
N VAL A 30 -18.06 10.06 -24.73
CA VAL A 30 -18.62 9.25 -23.66
C VAL A 30 -19.40 8.12 -24.32
N CYS A 31 -19.07 6.90 -24.01
CA CYS A 31 -19.91 5.76 -24.37
C CYS A 31 -21.32 6.04 -23.82
N PRO A 32 -22.37 6.24 -24.66
CA PRO A 32 -23.67 6.75 -24.20
C PRO A 32 -24.45 5.78 -23.34
N SER A 33 -23.98 4.57 -23.18
CA SER A 33 -24.48 3.59 -22.21
C SER A 33 -23.34 3.00 -21.45
N ALA A 34 -23.32 3.18 -20.12
CA ALA A 34 -22.38 2.49 -19.25
C ALA A 34 -22.62 0.99 -19.36
N CYS A 35 -21.83 0.30 -20.20
CA CYS A 35 -21.89 -1.16 -20.26
C CYS A 35 -21.37 -1.72 -18.91
N SER A 36 -21.87 -2.87 -18.49
CA SER A 36 -21.47 -3.50 -17.21
C SER A 36 -19.98 -3.78 -17.14
N HIS A 37 -19.33 -4.06 -18.27
CA HIS A 37 -17.87 -4.22 -18.36
C HIS A 37 -17.12 -2.92 -18.08
N HIS A 38 -17.57 -1.79 -18.59
CA HIS A 38 -16.97 -0.50 -18.38
C HIS A 38 -17.00 -0.09 -16.89
N SER A 39 -18.14 -0.27 -16.24
CA SER A 39 -18.30 0.01 -14.80
C SER A 39 -17.43 -0.90 -13.93
N ARG A 40 -17.28 -2.18 -14.28
CA ARG A 40 -16.41 -3.12 -13.56
C ARG A 40 -14.94 -2.77 -13.70
N VAL A 41 -14.48 -2.44 -14.91
CA VAL A 41 -13.09 -2.05 -15.17
C VAL A 41 -12.74 -0.76 -14.43
N ILE A 42 -13.60 0.26 -14.49
CA ILE A 42 -13.39 1.51 -13.75
C ILE A 42 -13.33 1.25 -12.24
N ARG A 43 -14.24 0.45 -11.70
CA ARG A 43 -14.31 0.12 -10.28
C ARG A 43 -13.05 -0.62 -9.82
N ASN A 44 -12.59 -1.61 -10.58
CA ASN A 44 -11.37 -2.34 -10.29
C ASN A 44 -10.14 -1.43 -10.36
N LEU A 45 -10.05 -0.58 -11.38
CA LEU A 45 -8.95 0.37 -11.54
C LEU A 45 -8.91 1.38 -10.38
N LEU A 46 -10.06 1.91 -9.95
CA LEU A 46 -10.16 2.81 -8.79
C LEU A 46 -9.75 2.10 -7.50
N SER A 47 -10.14 0.85 -7.28
CA SER A 47 -9.73 0.06 -6.13
C SER A 47 -8.22 -0.15 -6.10
N GLU A 48 -7.62 -0.56 -7.21
CA GLU A 48 -6.17 -0.73 -7.34
C GLU A 48 -5.40 0.57 -7.07
N LEU A 49 -5.86 1.69 -7.64
CA LEU A 49 -5.24 3.00 -7.42
C LEU A 49 -5.37 3.45 -5.96
N ALA A 50 -6.52 3.24 -5.33
CA ALA A 50 -6.75 3.56 -3.93
C ALA A 50 -5.85 2.74 -3.01
N GLU A 51 -5.75 1.43 -3.22
CA GLU A 51 -4.86 0.55 -2.45
C GLU A 51 -3.39 0.94 -2.60
N ASN A 52 -2.94 1.22 -3.83
CA ASN A 52 -1.58 1.67 -4.07
C ASN A 52 -1.29 3.02 -3.40
N ASN A 53 -2.22 3.96 -3.41
CA ASN A 53 -2.07 5.24 -2.72
C ASN A 53 -1.98 5.07 -1.20
N LEU A 54 -2.80 4.20 -0.61
CA LEU A 54 -2.75 3.90 0.83
C LEU A 54 -1.42 3.23 1.21
N ARG A 55 -0.93 2.29 0.41
CA ARG A 55 0.36 1.62 0.63
C ARG A 55 1.53 2.58 0.55
N LEU A 56 1.56 3.45 -0.45
CA LEU A 56 2.61 4.47 -0.62
C LEU A 56 2.54 5.53 0.49
N GLY A 57 1.35 5.97 0.84
CA GLY A 57 1.14 6.92 1.93
C GLY A 57 1.62 6.36 3.27
N GLY A 58 1.29 5.11 3.59
CA GLY A 58 1.77 4.42 4.78
C GLY A 58 3.30 4.33 4.81
N LYS A 59 3.92 3.91 3.71
CA LYS A 59 5.39 3.84 3.61
C LYS A 59 6.05 5.20 3.85
N LEU A 60 5.54 6.26 3.23
CA LEU A 60 6.06 7.62 3.43
C LEU A 60 5.92 8.07 4.89
N THR A 61 4.81 7.77 5.54
CA THR A 61 4.57 8.09 6.95
C THR A 61 5.59 7.39 7.84
N HIS A 62 5.84 6.10 7.62
CA HIS A 62 6.78 5.33 8.44
C HIS A 62 8.23 5.76 8.20
N MET A 63 8.61 6.00 6.95
CA MET A 63 9.96 6.47 6.59
C MET A 63 10.23 7.90 7.05
N GLY A 64 9.20 8.75 7.13
CA GLY A 64 9.31 10.13 7.57
C GLY A 64 9.60 10.31 9.06
N GLN A 65 9.51 9.26 9.87
CA GLN A 65 9.85 9.32 11.27
C GLN A 65 11.37 9.55 11.49
N ARG A 66 11.71 10.35 12.50
CA ARG A 66 13.11 10.77 12.75
C ARG A 66 13.98 9.63 13.29
N THR A 67 13.43 8.74 14.09
CA THR A 67 14.19 7.69 14.76
C THR A 67 13.80 6.31 14.25
N THR A 68 14.76 5.38 14.28
CA THR A 68 14.53 3.97 13.93
C THR A 68 13.39 3.36 14.77
N ARG A 69 13.37 3.65 16.07
CA ARG A 69 12.30 3.21 16.98
C ARG A 69 10.94 3.73 16.56
N ALA A 70 10.83 5.02 16.23
CA ALA A 70 9.58 5.62 15.78
C ALA A 70 9.10 5.04 14.44
N LYS A 71 10.01 4.74 13.52
CA LYS A 71 9.70 4.06 12.25
C LYS A 71 9.09 2.68 12.49
N ILE A 72 9.73 1.89 13.33
CA ILE A 72 9.26 0.54 13.70
C ILE A 72 7.88 0.62 14.36
N MET A 73 7.72 1.46 15.37
CA MET A 73 6.46 1.61 16.10
C MET A 73 5.33 2.13 15.21
N SER A 74 5.61 3.08 14.33
CA SER A 74 4.62 3.59 13.38
C SER A 74 4.07 2.47 12.48
N TYR A 75 4.93 1.61 11.97
CA TYR A 75 4.52 0.47 11.15
C TYR A 75 3.73 -0.57 11.96
N LEU A 76 4.28 -1.02 13.08
CA LEU A 76 3.65 -2.06 13.91
C LEU A 76 2.31 -1.61 14.48
N SER A 77 2.19 -0.36 14.91
CA SER A 77 0.93 0.21 15.39
C SER A 77 -0.13 0.28 14.26
N ALA A 78 0.27 0.65 13.06
CA ALA A 78 -0.62 0.68 11.90
C ALA A 78 -1.12 -0.74 11.54
N GLU A 79 -0.25 -1.74 11.59
CA GLU A 79 -0.64 -3.14 11.36
C GLU A 79 -1.57 -3.67 12.46
N ALA A 80 -1.28 -3.36 13.72
CA ALA A 80 -2.16 -3.73 14.84
C ALA A 80 -3.56 -3.12 14.68
N GLN A 81 -3.64 -1.86 14.28
CA GLN A 81 -4.93 -1.19 14.01
C GLN A 81 -5.66 -1.81 12.83
N ARG A 82 -4.93 -2.13 11.75
CA ARG A 82 -5.49 -2.74 10.54
C ARG A 82 -6.07 -4.12 10.82
N LEU A 83 -5.38 -4.93 11.62
CA LEU A 83 -5.77 -6.29 11.97
C LEU A 83 -6.71 -6.37 13.18
N GLY A 84 -6.77 -5.30 13.99
CA GLY A 84 -7.55 -5.27 15.23
C GLY A 84 -6.97 -6.16 16.33
N THR A 85 -5.70 -6.55 16.24
CA THR A 85 -5.00 -7.40 17.20
C THR A 85 -3.60 -6.86 17.48
N TYR A 86 -3.11 -7.07 18.70
CA TYR A 86 -1.75 -6.71 19.09
C TYR A 86 -0.72 -7.83 18.84
N GLU A 87 -1.20 -8.99 18.38
CA GLU A 87 -0.40 -10.15 18.02
C GLU A 87 -0.63 -10.47 16.55
N PHE A 88 0.43 -10.41 15.74
CA PHE A 88 0.34 -10.60 14.30
C PHE A 88 1.68 -10.97 13.67
N ASP A 89 1.60 -11.55 12.48
CA ASP A 89 2.76 -11.83 11.63
C ASP A 89 2.91 -10.75 10.56
N ILE A 90 4.16 -10.32 10.35
CA ILE A 90 4.47 -9.43 9.23
C ILE A 90 4.90 -10.23 8.00
N PRO A 91 4.49 -9.81 6.79
CA PRO A 91 4.81 -10.52 5.54
C PRO A 91 6.25 -10.26 5.04
N PHE A 92 7.11 -9.73 5.89
CA PHE A 92 8.47 -9.35 5.54
C PHE A 92 9.51 -10.20 6.25
N SER A 93 10.56 -10.59 5.54
CA SER A 93 11.80 -11.01 6.18
C SER A 93 12.47 -9.83 6.89
N ARG A 94 13.43 -10.10 7.77
CA ARG A 94 14.15 -9.03 8.49
C ARG A 94 14.83 -8.03 7.55
N GLN A 95 15.38 -8.51 6.43
CA GLN A 95 15.99 -7.64 5.42
C GLN A 95 14.93 -6.80 4.72
N GLN A 96 13.86 -7.42 4.26
CA GLN A 96 12.76 -6.71 3.59
C GLN A 96 12.10 -5.66 4.49
N PHE A 97 11.97 -5.94 5.78
CA PHE A 97 11.42 -4.98 6.74
C PHE A 97 12.36 -3.78 6.95
N ALA A 98 13.66 -4.01 7.03
CA ALA A 98 14.66 -2.95 7.07
C ALA A 98 14.62 -2.09 5.81
N ASP A 99 14.58 -2.71 4.64
CA ASP A 99 14.47 -2.02 3.33
C ASP A 99 13.16 -1.22 3.21
N TYR A 100 12.06 -1.79 3.70
CA TYR A 100 10.76 -1.11 3.72
C TYR A 100 10.78 0.17 4.55
N LEU A 101 11.42 0.15 5.72
CA LEU A 101 11.54 1.30 6.62
C LEU A 101 12.69 2.24 6.25
N GLY A 102 13.53 1.87 5.28
CA GLY A 102 14.70 2.65 4.87
C GLY A 102 15.75 2.74 5.99
N ILE A 103 16.00 1.64 6.69
CA ILE A 103 17.00 1.53 7.75
C ILE A 103 17.91 0.32 7.50
N GLU A 104 19.09 0.34 8.11
CA GLU A 104 20.00 -0.78 8.02
C GLU A 104 19.52 -1.98 8.85
N ARG A 105 19.69 -3.21 8.33
CA ARG A 105 19.26 -4.45 8.99
C ARG A 105 19.85 -4.60 10.40
N SER A 106 21.11 -4.24 10.58
CA SER A 106 21.80 -4.26 11.88
C SER A 106 21.15 -3.29 12.86
N GLY A 107 20.85 -2.07 12.41
CA GLY A 107 20.15 -1.05 13.19
C GLY A 107 18.74 -1.47 13.58
N LEU A 108 18.00 -2.10 12.65
CA LEU A 108 16.68 -2.68 12.93
C LEU A 108 16.75 -3.73 14.03
N SER A 109 17.70 -4.68 13.92
CA SER A 109 17.83 -5.78 14.87
C SER A 109 18.24 -5.28 16.26
N LEU A 110 19.14 -4.30 16.30
CA LEU A 110 19.58 -3.68 17.55
C LEU A 110 18.42 -2.96 18.26
N GLU A 111 17.63 -2.19 17.51
CA GLU A 111 16.52 -1.43 18.08
C GLU A 111 15.39 -2.34 18.54
N LEU A 112 15.05 -3.38 17.78
CA LEU A 112 14.08 -4.39 18.18
C LEU A 112 14.51 -5.10 19.48
N GLY A 113 15.81 -5.40 19.62
CA GLY A 113 16.36 -5.97 20.85
C GLY A 113 16.23 -5.03 22.07
N LYS A 114 16.39 -3.71 21.86
CA LYS A 114 16.16 -2.70 22.91
C LYS A 114 14.69 -2.63 23.29
N MET A 115 13.78 -2.55 22.29
CA MET A 115 12.34 -2.47 22.53
C MET A 115 11.81 -3.70 23.25
N LYS A 116 12.35 -4.88 22.98
CA LYS A 116 12.03 -6.12 23.70
C LYS A 116 12.48 -6.04 25.16
N ARG A 117 13.69 -5.55 25.43
CA ARG A 117 14.19 -5.34 26.81
C ARG A 117 13.38 -4.31 27.58
N ASP A 118 12.92 -3.26 26.89
CA ASP A 118 12.07 -2.22 27.47
C ASP A 118 10.64 -2.71 27.72
N GLY A 119 10.28 -3.93 27.26
CA GLY A 119 8.94 -4.50 27.42
C GLY A 119 7.88 -3.87 26.53
N VAL A 120 8.25 -3.12 25.51
CA VAL A 120 7.32 -2.46 24.58
C VAL A 120 6.73 -3.45 23.59
N LEU A 121 7.52 -4.41 23.16
CA LEU A 121 7.12 -5.47 22.24
C LEU A 121 7.89 -6.76 22.51
N ASP A 122 7.32 -7.85 22.07
CA ASP A 122 8.04 -9.12 21.94
C ASP A 122 7.99 -9.55 20.46
N TYR A 123 8.97 -10.35 20.07
CA TYR A 123 9.02 -10.86 18.70
C TYR A 123 9.74 -12.21 18.63
N HIS A 124 9.27 -13.03 17.71
CA HIS A 124 9.92 -14.28 17.32
C HIS A 124 9.87 -14.41 15.79
N LYS A 125 11.02 -14.29 15.14
CA LYS A 125 11.11 -14.22 13.65
C LYS A 125 10.26 -13.09 13.09
N ASN A 126 9.15 -13.41 12.42
CA ASN A 126 8.21 -12.45 11.80
C ASN A 126 6.96 -12.20 12.64
N HIS A 127 6.83 -12.92 13.74
CA HIS A 127 5.73 -12.79 14.69
C HIS A 127 6.02 -11.69 15.68
N PHE A 128 5.08 -10.77 15.88
CA PHE A 128 5.21 -9.62 16.77
C PHE A 128 4.04 -9.56 17.75
N ILE A 129 4.34 -9.21 18.99
CA ILE A 129 3.38 -8.99 20.06
C ILE A 129 3.67 -7.60 20.62
N LEU A 130 2.69 -6.70 20.56
CA LEU A 130 2.79 -5.35 21.10
C LEU A 130 2.21 -5.30 22.52
N HIS A 131 2.97 -4.74 23.45
CA HIS A 131 2.54 -4.49 24.82
C HIS A 131 2.22 -3.01 24.99
N ILE A 132 1.05 -2.60 24.47
CA ILE A 132 0.58 -1.21 24.57
C ILE A 132 -0.57 -1.12 25.57
#